data_ab0f47cfb5b7d9acf90923cde06634ae
#
_entry.id   ab0f47cfb5b7d9acf90923cde06634ae
#
_cell.length_a   1.000
_cell.length_b   1.000
_cell.length_c   1.000
_cell.angle_alpha   90.00
_cell.angle_beta   90.00
_cell.angle_gamma   90.00
#
_symmetry.space_group_name_H-M   'P 1'
#
loop_
_entity.id
_entity.type
_entity.pdbx_description
1 polymer ?
#
loop_
_entity_poly.entity_id
_entity_poly.type
_entity_poly.pdbx_seq_one_letter_code
_entity_poly.pdbx_strand_id
1 'polypeptide(L)'
;MTRGVRASLGLLLVLLLGGSASAQQDVEPRFKVPDTNNAVIRGRVTLPSGFGMEGYARITLRNDQSTLLTLYTNNTGEFQIRNLSEGTYYVQAEISNSQFDPVVQKVGLGRGLTVDLNLELREKKDPIVSARLSKVVSAAELRQVVPPAAKKQYELGVKFVNKSNFQQAANHFQEALNIYPEYLAARNDLGAQFLKLKRIDEAEKHFQMVLRDDPKNFNAKFNMGLVHVERRQYQEAISLLNEAIAIDSTRPVARLWIGIARLELGDLETAEAELTRALIMGGDECVAAHYHLARVYLDRGDVAEALRSVNAYIDASPRGELIKEAKELARKIAQKRRDNVGLTHKRSADQL
;
A
#
# COMPACT_ATOMS: atom_id res chain seq x y z
N MET A 1 -52.93 6.66 43.27
CA MET A 1 -52.21 7.79 43.88
C MET A 1 -51.22 8.28 42.89
N THR A 2 -51.59 9.29 42.14
CA THR A 2 -51.13 10.70 42.11
C THR A 2 -49.71 10.83 41.52
N ARG A 3 -49.44 11.57 40.55
CA ARG A 3 -49.78 12.76 39.74
C ARG A 3 -48.61 12.87 38.75
N GLY A 4 -48.62 13.03 37.46
CA GLY A 4 -49.36 14.01 36.67
C GLY A 4 -48.61 15.35 36.55
N VAL A 5 -47.83 15.62 35.47
CA VAL A 5 -47.68 16.97 34.94
C VAL A 5 -47.55 16.91 33.41
N ARG A 6 -48.52 17.52 32.76
CA ARG A 6 -48.55 17.91 31.33
C ARG A 6 -48.02 19.35 31.20
N ALA A 7 -47.31 19.63 30.11
CA ALA A 7 -47.28 20.97 29.49
C ALA A 7 -46.85 20.76 28.04
N SER A 8 -47.62 20.87 27.13
CA SER A 8 -48.44 21.82 26.37
C SER A 8 -47.66 22.39 25.21
N LEU A 9 -48.16 22.03 24.01
CA LEU A 9 -47.83 22.59 22.67
C LEU A 9 -48.10 24.09 22.63
N GLY A 10 -47.23 24.80 21.96
CA GLY A 10 -47.45 26.14 21.44
C GLY A 10 -47.19 26.19 19.95
N LEU A 11 -48.26 26.04 19.19
CA LEU A 11 -48.29 26.26 17.72
C LEU A 11 -48.39 27.78 17.49
N LEU A 12 -47.47 28.34 16.69
CA LEU A 12 -47.67 29.68 16.14
C LEU A 12 -47.52 29.66 14.63
N LEU A 13 -48.67 29.79 13.99
CA LEU A 13 -48.89 29.98 12.54
C LEU A 13 -48.74 31.47 12.27
N VAL A 14 -47.90 31.90 11.34
CA VAL A 14 -47.95 33.22 10.72
C VAL A 14 -47.81 33.14 9.21
N LEU A 15 -48.79 33.74 8.59
CA LEU A 15 -49.09 33.75 7.16
C LEU A 15 -48.06 34.47 6.28
N LEU A 16 -48.03 34.00 5.06
CA LEU A 16 -47.45 34.59 3.83
C LEU A 16 -47.90 36.03 3.57
N LEU A 17 -46.99 36.89 3.20
CA LEU A 17 -47.22 37.90 2.18
C LEU A 17 -45.90 38.15 1.41
N GLY A 18 -45.98 38.17 0.09
CA GLY A 18 -44.89 38.29 -0.85
C GLY A 18 -44.25 39.68 -0.95
N GLY A 19 -43.07 39.70 -1.54
CA GLY A 19 -42.39 40.93 -1.93
C GLY A 19 -40.95 40.69 -2.38
N SER A 20 -40.76 40.66 -3.70
CA SER A 20 -39.58 41.12 -4.45
C SER A 20 -38.16 40.79 -4.03
N ALA A 21 -37.45 40.26 -5.01
CA ALA A 21 -36.01 40.06 -5.07
C ALA A 21 -35.18 41.25 -4.58
N SER A 22 -34.26 40.98 -3.66
CA SER A 22 -33.07 41.81 -3.47
C SER A 22 -31.90 40.90 -3.00
N ALA A 23 -30.78 41.15 -3.62
CA ALA A 23 -29.48 40.54 -3.49
C ALA A 23 -29.20 39.90 -2.14
N GLN A 24 -28.92 38.60 -2.14
CA GLN A 24 -28.27 37.89 -1.07
C GLN A 24 -26.81 38.39 -1.01
N GLN A 25 -26.55 39.31 -0.09
CA GLN A 25 -25.19 39.56 0.39
C GLN A 25 -24.81 38.36 1.24
N ASP A 26 -23.82 37.62 0.79
CA ASP A 26 -23.10 36.65 1.58
C ASP A 26 -22.49 37.39 2.79
N VAL A 27 -23.14 37.28 3.94
CA VAL A 27 -22.55 37.69 5.20
C VAL A 27 -21.58 36.59 5.62
N GLU A 28 -20.31 36.73 5.19
CA GLU A 28 -19.23 35.97 5.80
C GLU A 28 -19.28 36.23 7.33
N PRO A 29 -19.20 35.16 8.15
CA PRO A 29 -19.11 35.35 9.58
C PRO A 29 -17.79 36.04 9.91
N ARG A 30 -17.87 37.30 10.34
CA ARG A 30 -16.76 38.12 10.82
C ARG A 30 -16.21 37.65 12.17
N PHE A 31 -15.84 36.40 12.27
CA PHE A 31 -14.93 35.93 13.28
C PHE A 31 -13.78 35.22 12.58
N LYS A 32 -12.81 36.00 12.10
CA LYS A 32 -11.46 35.47 11.90
C LYS A 32 -10.95 35.08 13.28
N VAL A 33 -11.07 33.80 13.63
CA VAL A 33 -10.19 33.19 14.63
C VAL A 33 -8.79 33.45 14.08
N PRO A 34 -7.89 34.11 14.82
CA PRO A 34 -6.53 34.30 14.34
C PRO A 34 -5.95 32.92 14.07
N ASP A 35 -5.53 32.64 12.84
CA ASP A 35 -4.77 31.46 12.49
C ASP A 35 -3.49 31.45 13.32
N THR A 36 -3.55 30.83 14.48
CA THR A 36 -2.42 30.76 15.43
C THR A 36 -1.36 29.76 15.00
N ASN A 37 -1.64 28.95 13.97
CA ASN A 37 -0.80 27.83 13.50
C ASN A 37 -0.41 28.04 12.03
N ASN A 38 0.58 28.91 11.77
CA ASN A 38 1.03 29.20 10.40
C ASN A 38 2.44 28.67 10.10
N ALA A 39 3.04 27.85 10.98
CA ALA A 39 4.37 27.31 10.72
C ALA A 39 4.29 26.19 9.66
N VAL A 40 5.33 26.14 8.83
CA VAL A 40 5.42 25.20 7.70
C VAL A 40 6.77 24.49 7.74
N ILE A 41 6.76 23.18 7.56
CA ILE A 41 7.96 22.40 7.23
C ILE A 41 7.85 22.03 5.75
N ARG A 42 8.84 22.42 4.97
CA ARG A 42 9.08 21.93 3.62
C ARG A 42 10.30 21.05 3.63
N GLY A 43 10.36 20.08 2.74
CA GLY A 43 11.57 19.28 2.67
C GLY A 43 11.68 18.50 1.38
N ARG A 44 12.90 18.02 1.18
CA ARG A 44 13.23 17.09 0.13
C ARG A 44 14.01 15.93 0.73
N VAL A 45 13.66 14.72 0.31
CA VAL A 45 14.43 13.50 0.58
C VAL A 45 15.35 13.25 -0.59
N THR A 46 16.64 13.02 -0.30
CA THR A 46 17.67 12.77 -1.31
C THR A 46 18.37 11.44 -1.03
N LEU A 47 18.93 10.84 -2.08
CA LEU A 47 19.81 9.67 -1.98
C LEU A 47 21.25 10.10 -1.66
N PRO A 48 22.11 9.19 -1.14
CA PRO A 48 23.52 9.50 -0.81
C PRO A 48 24.35 10.03 -1.99
N SER A 49 23.93 9.72 -3.21
CA SER A 49 24.54 10.23 -4.45
C SER A 49 24.22 11.71 -4.73
N GLY A 50 23.35 12.35 -3.91
CA GLY A 50 22.83 13.70 -4.17
C GLY A 50 21.80 13.76 -5.28
N PHE A 51 21.49 12.66 -5.94
CA PHE A 51 20.41 12.59 -6.93
C PHE A 51 19.04 12.64 -6.24
N GLY A 52 18.08 13.28 -6.88
CA GLY A 52 16.68 13.26 -6.45
C GLY A 52 16.15 11.81 -6.42
N MET A 53 15.22 11.57 -5.52
CA MET A 53 14.55 10.27 -5.45
C MET A 53 13.66 10.07 -6.68
N GLU A 54 13.75 8.91 -7.30
CA GLU A 54 12.71 8.39 -8.17
C GLU A 54 11.78 7.52 -7.29
N GLY A 55 10.66 8.06 -6.85
CA GLY A 55 9.70 7.35 -6.01
C GLY A 55 9.21 8.17 -4.81
N TYR A 56 8.57 7.49 -3.86
CA TYR A 56 7.94 8.11 -2.70
C TYR A 56 8.62 7.67 -1.41
N ALA A 57 8.98 8.64 -0.55
CA ALA A 57 9.39 8.36 0.82
C ALA A 57 8.23 8.60 1.78
N ARG A 58 8.12 7.78 2.79
CA ARG A 58 7.20 8.00 3.91
C ARG A 58 7.80 9.02 4.86
N ILE A 59 7.06 10.09 5.12
CA ILE A 59 7.42 11.14 6.07
C ILE A 59 6.53 10.99 7.29
N THR A 60 7.14 10.83 8.45
CA THR A 60 6.44 10.77 9.74
C THR A 60 6.82 11.98 10.56
N LEU A 61 5.84 12.78 10.96
CA LEU A 61 6.01 13.89 11.89
C LEU A 61 5.64 13.45 13.31
N ARG A 62 6.54 13.66 14.25
CA ARG A 62 6.36 13.34 15.67
C ARG A 62 6.70 14.54 16.53
N ASN A 63 6.08 14.63 17.69
CA ASN A 63 6.57 15.42 18.82
C ASN A 63 7.15 14.49 19.90
N ASP A 64 7.52 15.02 21.05
CA ASP A 64 8.09 14.22 22.15
C ASP A 64 7.10 13.17 22.74
N GLN A 65 5.81 13.30 22.46
CA GLN A 65 4.76 12.47 23.05
C GLN A 65 4.13 11.48 22.08
N SER A 66 4.01 11.82 20.80
CA SER A 66 3.25 11.03 19.84
C SER A 66 3.63 11.28 18.37
N THR A 67 3.21 10.35 17.51
CA THR A 67 3.14 10.58 16.07
C THR A 67 1.94 11.45 15.75
N LEU A 68 2.17 12.57 15.07
CA LEU A 68 1.14 13.56 14.74
C LEU A 68 0.51 13.30 13.38
N LEU A 69 1.33 12.97 12.38
CA LEU A 69 0.87 12.64 11.04
C LEU A 69 1.91 11.81 10.27
N THR A 70 1.43 11.13 9.25
CA THR A 70 2.25 10.47 8.24
C THR A 70 1.77 10.89 6.85
N LEU A 71 2.71 11.23 5.97
CA LEU A 71 2.45 11.57 4.58
C LEU A 71 3.55 10.98 3.69
N TYR A 72 3.40 11.15 2.37
CA TYR A 72 4.40 10.71 1.41
C TYR A 72 4.92 11.91 0.60
N THR A 73 6.17 11.82 0.18
CA THR A 73 6.75 12.80 -0.76
C THR A 73 6.08 12.69 -2.12
N ASN A 74 6.27 13.68 -2.98
CA ASN A 74 6.04 13.51 -4.40
C ASN A 74 7.13 12.61 -5.03
N ASN A 75 7.04 12.35 -6.33
CA ASN A 75 7.99 11.52 -7.08
C ASN A 75 9.41 12.11 -7.17
N THR A 76 9.59 13.39 -6.83
CA THR A 76 10.90 14.08 -6.74
C THR A 76 11.45 14.14 -5.31
N GLY A 77 10.80 13.45 -4.38
CA GLY A 77 11.19 13.40 -2.97
C GLY A 77 10.75 14.62 -2.14
N GLU A 78 9.92 15.51 -2.67
CA GLU A 78 9.50 16.74 -1.97
C GLU A 78 8.25 16.51 -1.13
N PHE A 79 8.16 17.19 0.02
CA PHE A 79 6.99 17.19 0.89
C PHE A 79 6.76 18.55 1.53
N GLN A 80 5.54 18.78 2.02
CA GLN A 80 5.18 19.98 2.77
C GLN A 80 4.17 19.67 3.86
N ILE A 81 4.41 20.18 5.08
CA ILE A 81 3.52 20.07 6.23
C ILE A 81 3.18 21.51 6.66
N ARG A 82 1.88 21.80 6.73
CA ARG A 82 1.36 23.14 7.03
C ARG A 82 0.59 23.14 8.35
N ASN A 83 0.25 24.33 8.83
CA ASN A 83 -0.60 24.56 10.01
C ASN A 83 -0.03 23.93 11.29
N LEU A 84 1.28 24.01 11.45
CA LEU A 84 1.95 23.53 12.64
C LEU A 84 2.03 24.62 13.71
N SER A 85 1.86 24.22 14.98
CA SER A 85 2.09 25.08 16.13
C SER A 85 3.60 25.32 16.35
N GLU A 86 3.94 26.34 17.10
CA GLU A 86 5.32 26.45 17.62
C GLU A 86 5.66 25.24 18.49
N GLY A 87 6.89 24.76 18.41
CA GLY A 87 7.33 23.60 19.18
C GLY A 87 8.50 22.85 18.56
N THR A 88 8.84 21.75 19.20
CA THR A 88 9.88 20.84 18.70
C THR A 88 9.24 19.62 18.03
N TYR A 89 9.72 19.32 16.85
CA TYR A 89 9.25 18.21 16.03
C TYR A 89 10.42 17.33 15.59
N TYR A 90 10.09 16.09 15.29
CA TYR A 90 11.00 15.11 14.66
C TYR A 90 10.38 14.70 13.34
N VAL A 91 11.08 15.00 12.26
CA VAL A 91 10.70 14.60 10.90
C VAL A 91 11.51 13.37 10.53
N GLN A 92 10.85 12.26 10.36
CA GLN A 92 11.47 11.00 9.93
C GLN A 92 11.12 10.77 8.46
N ALA A 93 12.12 10.48 7.63
CA ALA A 93 11.94 10.02 6.27
C ALA A 93 12.45 8.58 6.15
N GLU A 94 11.66 7.74 5.48
CA GLU A 94 12.05 6.36 5.18
C GLU A 94 11.48 5.92 3.84
N ILE A 95 12.18 5.01 3.17
CA ILE A 95 11.69 4.27 2.00
C ILE A 95 11.46 2.83 2.46
N SER A 96 10.21 2.37 2.34
CA SER A 96 9.86 1.01 2.74
C SER A 96 10.66 -0.02 1.95
N ASN A 97 11.19 -1.03 2.65
CA ASN A 97 11.96 -2.15 2.06
C ASN A 97 13.18 -1.75 1.20
N SER A 98 13.71 -0.55 1.40
CA SER A 98 14.88 -0.07 0.69
C SER A 98 16.21 -0.45 1.36
N GLN A 99 17.29 -0.27 0.62
CA GLN A 99 18.67 -0.38 1.14
C GLN A 99 19.10 0.79 2.02
N PHE A 100 18.18 1.72 2.34
CA PHE A 100 18.48 2.93 3.09
C PHE A 100 17.93 2.85 4.51
N ASP A 101 18.69 3.37 5.47
CA ASP A 101 18.23 3.59 6.84
C ASP A 101 17.30 4.78 6.91
N PRO A 102 16.27 4.74 7.79
CA PRO A 102 15.46 5.92 8.08
C PRO A 102 16.32 7.07 8.59
N VAL A 103 16.06 8.28 8.11
CA VAL A 103 16.69 9.49 8.64
C VAL A 103 15.69 10.26 9.51
N VAL A 104 16.16 10.74 10.66
CA VAL A 104 15.35 11.56 11.58
C VAL A 104 16.05 12.88 11.80
N GLN A 105 15.32 13.99 11.61
CA GLN A 105 15.82 15.34 11.87
C GLN A 105 14.94 16.04 12.89
N LYS A 106 15.56 16.61 13.93
CA LYS A 106 14.90 17.46 14.91
C LYS A 106 14.74 18.87 14.36
N VAL A 107 13.55 19.44 14.51
CA VAL A 107 13.15 20.75 13.97
C VAL A 107 12.49 21.56 15.06
N GLY A 108 13.02 22.73 15.36
CA GLY A 108 12.35 23.73 16.18
C GLY A 108 11.54 24.69 15.31
N LEU A 109 10.25 24.80 15.54
CA LEU A 109 9.37 25.73 14.85
C LEU A 109 8.98 26.88 15.77
N GLY A 110 9.22 28.12 15.32
CA GLY A 110 8.59 29.30 15.88
C GLY A 110 7.30 29.66 15.15
N ARG A 111 6.53 30.55 15.72
CA ARG A 111 5.25 31.01 15.17
C ARG A 111 5.41 31.57 13.75
N GLY A 112 4.68 31.06 12.79
CA GLY A 112 4.68 31.53 11.40
C GLY A 112 5.97 31.26 10.61
N LEU A 113 6.93 30.50 11.17
CA LEU A 113 8.16 30.16 10.48
C LEU A 113 7.97 29.07 9.42
N THR A 114 8.70 29.22 8.32
CA THR A 114 8.91 28.13 7.35
C THR A 114 10.32 27.60 7.55
N VAL A 115 10.45 26.29 7.71
CA VAL A 115 11.74 25.59 7.80
C VAL A 115 11.87 24.66 6.61
N ASP A 116 12.97 24.80 5.88
CA ASP A 116 13.33 23.92 4.77
C ASP A 116 14.32 22.84 5.24
N LEU A 117 14.02 21.58 4.91
CA LEU A 117 14.81 20.41 5.30
C LEU A 117 15.36 19.69 4.07
N ASN A 118 16.60 19.22 4.18
CA ASN A 118 17.14 18.22 3.26
C ASN A 118 17.43 16.95 4.05
N LEU A 119 16.67 15.87 3.77
CA LEU A 119 16.76 14.59 4.46
C LEU A 119 17.52 13.61 3.56
N GLU A 120 18.83 13.54 3.73
CA GLU A 120 19.67 12.62 2.99
C GLU A 120 19.62 11.24 3.64
N LEU A 121 19.11 10.26 2.90
CA LEU A 121 19.07 8.86 3.32
C LEU A 121 20.48 8.26 3.37
N ARG A 122 20.72 7.28 4.23
CA ARG A 122 22.00 6.58 4.33
C ARG A 122 21.85 5.13 3.93
N GLU A 123 22.82 4.61 3.17
CA GLU A 123 22.82 3.18 2.86
C GLU A 123 22.98 2.33 4.12
N LYS A 124 22.19 1.28 4.21
CA LYS A 124 22.29 0.31 5.29
C LYS A 124 23.64 -0.41 5.22
N LYS A 125 24.32 -0.47 6.34
CA LYS A 125 25.65 -1.14 6.44
C LYS A 125 25.58 -2.65 6.22
N ASP A 126 24.35 -3.26 6.33
CA ASP A 126 24.13 -4.70 6.11
C ASP A 126 22.72 -4.93 5.51
N PRO A 127 22.60 -4.99 4.18
CA PRO A 127 21.29 -5.22 3.52
C PRO A 127 20.68 -6.59 3.88
N ILE A 128 21.48 -7.57 4.28
CA ILE A 128 21.00 -8.92 4.65
C ILE A 128 20.25 -8.91 6.00
N VAL A 129 20.67 -8.08 6.96
CA VAL A 129 20.02 -7.97 8.27
C VAL A 129 18.68 -7.25 8.16
N SER A 130 18.58 -6.24 7.31
CA SER A 130 17.36 -5.44 7.14
C SER A 130 16.23 -6.18 6.42
N ALA A 131 16.54 -7.04 5.45
CA ALA A 131 15.55 -7.90 4.79
C ALA A 131 14.94 -8.94 5.77
N ARG A 132 15.67 -9.31 6.82
CA ARG A 132 15.15 -10.18 7.88
C ARG A 132 14.20 -9.47 8.84
N LEU A 133 14.35 -8.15 9.05
CA LEU A 133 13.48 -7.36 9.94
C LEU A 133 12.16 -6.94 9.27
N SER A 134 12.05 -7.05 7.94
CA SER A 134 10.79 -6.78 7.22
C SER A 134 9.78 -7.94 7.30
N LYS A 135 10.17 -9.10 7.79
CA LYS A 135 9.25 -10.22 8.00
C LYS A 135 8.42 -9.95 9.26
N VAL A 136 7.12 -9.83 9.12
CA VAL A 136 6.22 -9.79 10.28
C VAL A 136 6.34 -11.11 10.99
N VAL A 137 6.86 -11.06 12.19
CA VAL A 137 6.98 -12.23 13.08
C VAL A 137 5.87 -12.08 14.11
N SER A 138 5.00 -13.08 14.21
CA SER A 138 3.92 -13.06 15.19
C SER A 138 4.44 -13.26 16.61
N ALA A 139 3.64 -12.85 17.61
CA ALA A 139 3.97 -13.11 19.00
C ALA A 139 4.07 -14.61 19.30
N ALA A 140 3.34 -15.46 18.58
CA ALA A 140 3.41 -16.91 18.72
C ALA A 140 4.73 -17.44 18.15
N GLU A 141 5.17 -16.97 16.97
CA GLU A 141 6.47 -17.31 16.40
C GLU A 141 7.64 -16.90 17.30
N LEU A 142 7.58 -15.70 17.91
CA LEU A 142 8.62 -15.21 18.82
C LEU A 142 8.77 -16.04 20.09
N ARG A 143 7.71 -16.72 20.53
CA ARG A 143 7.73 -17.59 21.73
C ARG A 143 8.28 -18.99 21.45
N GLN A 144 8.44 -19.35 20.18
CA GLN A 144 8.93 -20.68 19.82
C GLN A 144 10.42 -20.83 20.10
N VAL A 145 10.78 -21.82 20.85
CA VAL A 145 12.18 -22.24 21.06
C VAL A 145 12.53 -23.26 19.98
N VAL A 146 12.97 -22.76 18.82
CA VAL A 146 13.25 -23.62 17.66
C VAL A 146 14.60 -24.33 17.84
N PRO A 147 14.66 -25.68 17.77
CA PRO A 147 15.90 -26.41 17.81
C PRO A 147 16.89 -25.99 16.71
N PRO A 148 18.21 -25.91 16.98
CA PRO A 148 19.20 -25.47 16.00
C PRO A 148 19.17 -26.26 14.69
N ALA A 149 18.91 -27.58 14.77
CA ALA A 149 18.80 -28.44 13.60
C ALA A 149 17.61 -28.06 12.70
N ALA A 150 16.43 -27.76 13.27
CA ALA A 150 15.26 -27.30 12.53
C ALA A 150 15.53 -25.94 11.91
N LYS A 151 16.15 -25.02 12.64
CA LYS A 151 16.53 -23.70 12.16
C LYS A 151 17.48 -23.78 10.96
N LYS A 152 18.48 -24.70 11.01
CA LYS A 152 19.40 -24.92 9.89
C LYS A 152 18.66 -25.36 8.62
N GLN A 153 17.71 -26.29 8.74
CA GLN A 153 16.89 -26.72 7.60
C GLN A 153 16.03 -25.60 7.06
N TYR A 154 15.39 -24.82 7.93
CA TYR A 154 14.63 -23.64 7.52
C TYR A 154 15.47 -22.63 6.73
N GLU A 155 16.69 -22.32 7.20
CA GLU A 155 17.62 -21.41 6.52
C GLU A 155 18.06 -21.94 5.14
N LEU A 156 18.23 -23.26 5.00
CA LEU A 156 18.48 -23.89 3.70
C LEU A 156 17.27 -23.73 2.77
N GLY A 157 16.05 -23.94 3.27
CA GLY A 157 14.83 -23.68 2.54
C GLY A 157 14.77 -22.24 1.99
N VAL A 158 15.04 -21.25 2.83
CA VAL A 158 15.09 -19.82 2.43
C VAL A 158 16.15 -19.58 1.35
N LYS A 159 17.32 -20.23 1.43
CA LYS A 159 18.34 -20.13 0.35
C LYS A 159 17.84 -20.65 -1.00
N PHE A 160 17.04 -21.72 -0.99
CA PHE A 160 16.46 -22.26 -2.21
C PHE A 160 15.32 -21.40 -2.75
N VAL A 161 14.53 -20.76 -1.88
CA VAL A 161 13.54 -19.72 -2.29
C VAL A 161 14.23 -18.62 -3.08
N ASN A 162 15.34 -18.08 -2.57
CA ASN A 162 16.12 -17.01 -3.23
C ASN A 162 16.72 -17.44 -4.60
N LYS A 163 16.84 -18.76 -4.83
CA LYS A 163 17.23 -19.32 -6.12
C LYS A 163 16.05 -19.71 -7.00
N SER A 164 14.81 -19.37 -6.58
CA SER A 164 13.57 -19.79 -7.25
C SER A 164 13.41 -21.32 -7.40
N ASN A 165 14.10 -22.09 -6.55
CA ASN A 165 13.99 -23.55 -6.54
C ASN A 165 12.95 -23.98 -5.48
N PHE A 166 11.67 -23.83 -5.83
CA PHE A 166 10.57 -24.00 -4.91
C PHE A 166 10.41 -25.43 -4.39
N GLN A 167 10.76 -26.43 -5.20
CA GLN A 167 10.70 -27.84 -4.76
C GLN A 167 11.75 -28.14 -3.70
N GLN A 168 13.00 -27.71 -3.89
CA GLN A 168 14.05 -27.92 -2.87
C GLN A 168 13.76 -27.10 -1.61
N ALA A 169 13.22 -25.88 -1.76
CA ALA A 169 12.79 -25.09 -0.62
C ALA A 169 11.72 -25.82 0.19
N ALA A 170 10.69 -26.39 -0.47
CA ALA A 170 9.64 -27.17 0.18
C ALA A 170 10.20 -28.39 0.92
N ASN A 171 11.15 -29.12 0.32
CA ASN A 171 11.78 -30.26 0.97
C ASN A 171 12.49 -29.85 2.27
N HIS A 172 13.25 -28.76 2.25
CA HIS A 172 13.96 -28.29 3.44
C HIS A 172 13.03 -27.74 4.53
N PHE A 173 11.94 -27.06 4.14
CA PHE A 173 10.92 -26.65 5.11
C PHE A 173 10.20 -27.87 5.71
N GLN A 174 9.95 -28.92 4.93
CA GLN A 174 9.42 -30.17 5.45
C GLN A 174 10.38 -30.86 6.43
N GLU A 175 11.69 -30.90 6.13
CA GLU A 175 12.68 -31.42 7.06
C GLU A 175 12.76 -30.61 8.36
N ALA A 176 12.60 -29.28 8.28
CA ALA A 176 12.50 -28.46 9.47
C ALA A 176 11.29 -28.84 10.34
N LEU A 177 10.14 -29.14 9.71
CA LEU A 177 8.92 -29.59 10.39
C LEU A 177 9.01 -31.04 10.90
N ASN A 178 9.78 -31.91 10.25
CA ASN A 178 10.05 -33.25 10.75
C ASN A 178 10.83 -33.20 12.08
N ILE A 179 11.74 -32.24 12.22
CA ILE A 179 12.53 -32.01 13.45
C ILE A 179 11.70 -31.25 14.50
N TYR A 180 10.94 -30.25 14.08
CA TYR A 180 10.13 -29.42 14.97
C TYR A 180 8.73 -29.17 14.35
N PRO A 181 7.77 -30.07 14.63
CA PRO A 181 6.44 -30.01 14.00
C PRO A 181 5.65 -28.73 14.24
N GLU A 182 5.91 -28.03 15.33
CA GLU A 182 5.23 -26.78 15.71
C GLU A 182 5.83 -25.53 15.08
N TYR A 183 6.85 -25.66 14.22
CA TYR A 183 7.56 -24.52 13.63
C TYR A 183 6.66 -23.72 12.68
N LEU A 184 5.98 -22.68 13.20
CA LEU A 184 4.98 -21.88 12.47
C LEU A 184 5.55 -21.25 11.19
N ALA A 185 6.75 -20.63 11.27
CA ALA A 185 7.37 -20.00 10.11
C ALA A 185 7.68 -21.04 9.00
N ALA A 186 8.23 -22.20 9.36
CA ALA A 186 8.52 -23.25 8.38
C ALA A 186 7.22 -23.79 7.73
N ARG A 187 6.15 -23.94 8.52
CA ARG A 187 4.85 -24.40 8.05
C ARG A 187 4.22 -23.40 7.07
N ASN A 188 4.24 -22.10 7.42
CA ASN A 188 3.76 -21.05 6.53
C ASN A 188 4.56 -21.01 5.22
N ASP A 189 5.88 -21.04 5.30
CA ASP A 189 6.76 -20.95 4.14
C ASP A 189 6.67 -22.21 3.26
N LEU A 190 6.44 -23.39 3.83
CA LEU A 190 6.13 -24.61 3.07
C LEU A 190 4.81 -24.44 2.27
N GLY A 191 3.76 -23.94 2.90
CA GLY A 191 2.52 -23.63 2.23
C GLY A 191 2.71 -22.65 1.08
N ALA A 192 3.53 -21.61 1.25
CA ALA A 192 3.86 -20.64 0.21
C ALA A 192 4.59 -21.31 -0.98
N GLN A 193 5.50 -22.29 -0.72
CA GLN A 193 6.12 -23.03 -1.82
C GLN A 193 5.11 -23.90 -2.56
N PHE A 194 4.16 -24.52 -1.87
CA PHE A 194 3.10 -25.27 -2.52
C PHE A 194 2.22 -24.38 -3.41
N LEU A 195 1.92 -23.13 -3.01
CA LEU A 195 1.27 -22.17 -3.90
C LEU A 195 2.07 -21.92 -5.18
N LYS A 196 3.40 -21.68 -5.07
CA LYS A 196 4.28 -21.49 -6.22
C LYS A 196 4.34 -22.73 -7.13
N LEU A 197 4.22 -23.91 -6.55
CA LEU A 197 4.15 -25.19 -7.26
C LEU A 197 2.74 -25.55 -7.76
N LYS A 198 1.74 -24.67 -7.60
CA LYS A 198 0.33 -24.88 -7.95
C LYS A 198 -0.34 -26.05 -7.21
N ARG A 199 0.21 -26.45 -6.07
CA ARG A 199 -0.35 -27.45 -5.14
C ARG A 199 -1.25 -26.77 -4.12
N ILE A 200 -2.38 -26.22 -4.60
CA ILE A 200 -3.21 -25.26 -3.87
C ILE A 200 -3.82 -25.87 -2.60
N ASP A 201 -4.32 -27.11 -2.67
CA ASP A 201 -4.97 -27.76 -1.53
C ASP A 201 -4.00 -28.10 -0.40
N GLU A 202 -2.75 -28.40 -0.75
CA GLU A 202 -1.70 -28.63 0.24
C GLU A 202 -1.27 -27.32 0.90
N ALA A 203 -1.13 -26.27 0.11
CA ALA A 203 -0.86 -24.92 0.63
C ALA A 203 -1.91 -24.50 1.67
N GLU A 204 -3.18 -24.65 1.32
CA GLU A 204 -4.30 -24.31 2.20
C GLU A 204 -4.24 -25.06 3.54
N LYS A 205 -4.00 -26.38 3.51
CA LYS A 205 -3.87 -27.18 4.75
C LYS A 205 -2.79 -26.63 5.67
N HIS A 206 -1.64 -26.25 5.11
CA HIS A 206 -0.55 -25.69 5.91
C HIS A 206 -0.91 -24.35 6.51
N PHE A 207 -1.56 -23.45 5.78
CA PHE A 207 -1.99 -22.15 6.30
C PHE A 207 -3.10 -22.30 7.36
N GLN A 208 -4.06 -23.22 7.16
CA GLN A 208 -5.08 -23.53 8.17
C GLN A 208 -4.46 -24.01 9.47
N MET A 209 -3.42 -24.85 9.40
CA MET A 209 -2.71 -25.30 10.61
C MET A 209 -2.01 -24.14 11.32
N VAL A 210 -1.38 -23.20 10.57
CA VAL A 210 -0.79 -21.98 11.17
C VAL A 210 -1.87 -21.14 11.84
N LEU A 211 -3.00 -20.91 11.17
CA LEU A 211 -4.10 -20.07 11.69
C LEU A 211 -4.82 -20.69 12.88
N ARG A 212 -4.84 -22.03 12.98
CA ARG A 212 -5.37 -22.71 14.17
C ARG A 212 -4.50 -22.41 15.40
N ASP A 213 -3.17 -22.42 15.24
CA ASP A 213 -2.21 -22.27 16.34
C ASP A 213 -1.90 -20.77 16.60
N ASP A 214 -2.04 -19.91 15.57
CA ASP A 214 -1.86 -18.46 15.61
C ASP A 214 -2.90 -17.74 14.73
N PRO A 215 -4.12 -17.48 15.24
CA PRO A 215 -5.20 -16.85 14.46
C PRO A 215 -4.90 -15.44 13.96
N LYS A 216 -3.89 -14.76 14.54
CA LYS A 216 -3.45 -13.42 14.16
C LYS A 216 -2.15 -13.44 13.33
N ASN A 217 -1.82 -14.56 12.73
CA ASN A 217 -0.66 -14.63 11.84
C ASN A 217 -0.96 -13.91 10.51
N PHE A 218 -0.31 -12.76 10.32
CA PHE A 218 -0.46 -11.96 9.09
C PHE A 218 -0.15 -12.79 7.84
N ASN A 219 1.01 -13.48 7.84
CA ASN A 219 1.50 -14.21 6.67
C ASN A 219 0.53 -15.33 6.26
N ALA A 220 0.02 -16.07 7.24
CA ALA A 220 -0.94 -17.15 6.96
C ALA A 220 -2.30 -16.62 6.47
N LYS A 221 -2.83 -15.53 7.05
CA LYS A 221 -4.06 -14.89 6.54
C LYS A 221 -3.88 -14.34 5.13
N PHE A 222 -2.77 -13.65 4.89
CA PHE A 222 -2.42 -13.14 3.58
C PHE A 222 -2.34 -14.28 2.55
N ASN A 223 -1.60 -15.34 2.86
CA ASN A 223 -1.43 -16.50 1.98
C ASN A 223 -2.75 -17.26 1.75
N MET A 224 -3.63 -17.35 2.76
CA MET A 224 -5.00 -17.86 2.55
C MET A 224 -5.78 -17.00 1.55
N GLY A 225 -5.64 -15.67 1.62
CA GLY A 225 -6.18 -14.77 0.60
C GLY A 225 -5.66 -15.12 -0.80
N LEU A 226 -4.36 -15.42 -0.94
CA LEU A 226 -3.78 -15.84 -2.23
C LEU A 226 -4.32 -17.20 -2.70
N VAL A 227 -4.59 -18.15 -1.80
CA VAL A 227 -5.27 -19.43 -2.14
C VAL A 227 -6.62 -19.15 -2.81
N HIS A 228 -7.41 -18.23 -2.25
CA HIS A 228 -8.71 -17.86 -2.83
C HIS A 228 -8.56 -17.09 -4.15
N VAL A 229 -7.53 -16.25 -4.32
CA VAL A 229 -7.21 -15.64 -5.63
C VAL A 229 -6.92 -16.71 -6.68
N GLU A 230 -6.10 -17.71 -6.37
CA GLU A 230 -5.78 -18.81 -7.30
C GLU A 230 -7.03 -19.62 -7.71
N ARG A 231 -8.00 -19.75 -6.80
CA ARG A 231 -9.31 -20.38 -7.07
C ARG A 231 -10.33 -19.44 -7.72
N ARG A 232 -9.97 -18.17 -8.00
CA ARG A 232 -10.83 -17.11 -8.50
C ARG A 232 -12.01 -16.78 -7.58
N GLN A 233 -11.89 -17.06 -6.31
CA GLN A 233 -12.83 -16.71 -5.25
C GLN A 233 -12.45 -15.32 -4.71
N TYR A 234 -12.65 -14.29 -5.54
CA TYR A 234 -12.08 -12.96 -5.30
C TYR A 234 -12.72 -12.26 -4.10
N GLN A 235 -14.00 -12.52 -3.82
CA GLN A 235 -14.67 -11.87 -2.69
C GLN A 235 -14.15 -12.41 -1.34
N GLU A 236 -13.96 -13.73 -1.26
CA GLU A 236 -13.35 -14.39 -0.09
C GLU A 236 -11.90 -13.97 0.08
N ALA A 237 -11.16 -13.86 -1.02
CA ALA A 237 -9.79 -13.35 -1.01
C ALA A 237 -9.72 -11.93 -0.40
N ILE A 238 -10.59 -11.02 -0.84
CA ILE A 238 -10.65 -9.64 -0.32
C ILE A 238 -10.96 -9.63 1.19
N SER A 239 -11.86 -10.49 1.66
CA SER A 239 -12.17 -10.60 3.09
C SER A 239 -10.93 -10.96 3.90
N LEU A 240 -10.22 -12.02 3.52
CA LEU A 240 -9.02 -12.50 4.20
C LEU A 240 -7.85 -11.49 4.13
N LEU A 241 -7.68 -10.84 2.99
CA LEU A 241 -6.66 -9.81 2.83
C LEU A 241 -6.95 -8.57 3.67
N ASN A 242 -8.22 -8.18 3.83
CA ASN A 242 -8.61 -7.11 4.76
C ASN A 242 -8.36 -7.50 6.22
N GLU A 243 -8.62 -8.77 6.59
CA GLU A 243 -8.26 -9.26 7.92
C GLU A 243 -6.73 -9.23 8.14
N ALA A 244 -5.93 -9.54 7.12
CA ALA A 244 -4.47 -9.39 7.18
C ALA A 244 -4.07 -7.91 7.39
N ILE A 245 -4.67 -6.97 6.64
CA ILE A 245 -4.44 -5.52 6.81
C ILE A 245 -4.83 -5.05 8.23
N ALA A 246 -5.88 -5.61 8.82
CA ALA A 246 -6.28 -5.28 10.19
C ALA A 246 -5.24 -5.74 11.23
N ILE A 247 -4.46 -6.78 10.93
CA ILE A 247 -3.34 -7.23 11.78
C ILE A 247 -2.12 -6.32 11.60
N ASP A 248 -1.76 -6.02 10.34
CA ASP A 248 -0.66 -5.13 10.01
C ASP A 248 -0.98 -4.28 8.77
N SER A 249 -1.39 -3.04 9.02
CA SER A 249 -1.77 -2.09 7.96
C SER A 249 -0.58 -1.53 7.18
N THR A 250 0.64 -1.78 7.63
CA THR A 250 1.88 -1.26 7.00
C THR A 250 2.34 -2.11 5.80
N ARG A 251 1.72 -3.27 5.57
CA ARG A 251 2.08 -4.22 4.52
C ARG A 251 1.35 -3.92 3.20
N PRO A 252 2.03 -3.30 2.23
CA PRO A 252 1.39 -2.84 0.99
C PRO A 252 0.95 -3.99 0.08
N VAL A 253 1.62 -5.16 0.17
CA VAL A 253 1.32 -6.32 -0.69
C VAL A 253 -0.12 -6.83 -0.54
N ALA A 254 -0.74 -6.71 0.63
CA ALA A 254 -2.13 -7.10 0.80
C ALA A 254 -3.07 -6.19 -0.01
N ARG A 255 -2.78 -4.88 -0.07
CA ARG A 255 -3.53 -3.92 -0.90
C ARG A 255 -3.35 -4.18 -2.39
N LEU A 256 -2.14 -4.53 -2.83
CA LEU A 256 -1.88 -4.95 -4.20
C LEU A 256 -2.83 -6.08 -4.62
N TRP A 257 -2.93 -7.12 -3.79
CA TRP A 257 -3.79 -8.27 -4.10
C TRP A 257 -5.27 -7.98 -3.98
N ILE A 258 -5.70 -7.07 -3.06
CA ILE A 258 -7.08 -6.57 -3.05
C ILE A 258 -7.38 -5.83 -4.35
N GLY A 259 -6.49 -4.96 -4.81
CA GLY A 259 -6.65 -4.24 -6.07
C GLY A 259 -6.75 -5.17 -7.28
N ILE A 260 -5.93 -6.23 -7.32
CA ILE A 260 -6.02 -7.28 -8.35
C ILE A 260 -7.38 -7.99 -8.28
N ALA A 261 -7.81 -8.41 -7.10
CA ALA A 261 -9.09 -9.10 -6.92
C ALA A 261 -10.29 -8.21 -7.30
N ARG A 262 -10.24 -6.91 -6.98
CA ARG A 262 -11.25 -5.93 -7.40
C ARG A 262 -11.29 -5.74 -8.91
N LEU A 263 -10.12 -5.67 -9.57
CA LEU A 263 -10.04 -5.62 -11.03
C LEU A 263 -10.70 -6.84 -11.67
N GLU A 264 -10.43 -8.04 -11.16
CA GLU A 264 -11.03 -9.28 -11.68
C GLU A 264 -12.56 -9.34 -11.45
N LEU A 265 -13.08 -8.64 -10.44
CA LEU A 265 -14.52 -8.46 -10.20
C LEU A 265 -15.13 -7.32 -11.04
N GLY A 266 -14.33 -6.56 -11.79
CA GLY A 266 -14.79 -5.40 -12.56
C GLY A 266 -15.02 -4.13 -11.74
N ASP A 267 -14.66 -4.10 -10.47
CA ASP A 267 -14.71 -2.93 -9.61
C ASP A 267 -13.48 -2.05 -9.86
N LEU A 268 -13.50 -1.33 -10.99
CA LEU A 268 -12.35 -0.59 -11.50
C LEU A 268 -11.96 0.59 -10.61
N GLU A 269 -12.92 1.23 -9.93
CA GLU A 269 -12.68 2.39 -9.07
C GLU A 269 -11.91 1.97 -7.81
N THR A 270 -12.41 0.95 -7.11
CA THR A 270 -11.74 0.42 -5.91
C THR A 270 -10.40 -0.24 -6.27
N ALA A 271 -10.32 -0.91 -7.44
CA ALA A 271 -9.08 -1.49 -7.92
C ALA A 271 -7.98 -0.43 -8.11
N GLU A 272 -8.30 0.69 -8.78
CA GLU A 272 -7.37 1.82 -8.95
C GLU A 272 -6.90 2.37 -7.61
N ALA A 273 -7.85 2.60 -6.68
CA ALA A 273 -7.55 3.16 -5.37
C ALA A 273 -6.58 2.26 -4.58
N GLU A 274 -6.84 0.93 -4.52
CA GLU A 274 -6.00 0.01 -3.76
C GLU A 274 -4.65 -0.25 -4.43
N LEU A 275 -4.58 -0.34 -5.77
CA LEU A 275 -3.32 -0.47 -6.51
C LEU A 275 -2.44 0.77 -6.37
N THR A 276 -3.02 1.97 -6.47
CA THR A 276 -2.30 3.23 -6.26
C THR A 276 -1.78 3.34 -4.83
N ARG A 277 -2.60 2.96 -3.84
CA ARG A 277 -2.20 2.95 -2.44
C ARG A 277 -1.07 1.94 -2.17
N ALA A 278 -1.12 0.77 -2.82
CA ALA A 278 -0.05 -0.22 -2.74
C ALA A 278 1.28 0.32 -3.29
N LEU A 279 1.27 1.05 -4.41
CA LEU A 279 2.47 1.70 -4.97
C LEU A 279 3.03 2.77 -4.04
N ILE A 280 2.17 3.66 -3.52
CA ILE A 280 2.57 4.73 -2.61
C ILE A 280 3.25 4.16 -1.35
N MET A 281 2.72 3.05 -0.82
CA MET A 281 3.23 2.43 0.41
C MET A 281 4.43 1.51 0.18
N GLY A 282 4.46 0.79 -0.93
CA GLY A 282 5.37 -0.33 -1.18
C GLY A 282 6.47 -0.08 -2.19
N GLY A 283 6.38 0.99 -3.00
CA GLY A 283 7.38 1.27 -4.02
C GLY A 283 7.70 0.03 -4.87
N ASP A 284 8.98 -0.34 -4.92
CA ASP A 284 9.48 -1.48 -5.70
C ASP A 284 8.86 -2.84 -5.33
N GLU A 285 8.43 -3.03 -4.07
CA GLU A 285 7.74 -4.26 -3.64
C GLU A 285 6.39 -4.42 -4.36
N CYS A 286 5.75 -3.32 -4.73
CA CYS A 286 4.45 -3.30 -5.37
C CYS A 286 4.48 -2.86 -6.83
N VAL A 287 5.64 -2.89 -7.49
CA VAL A 287 5.81 -2.44 -8.89
C VAL A 287 4.82 -3.12 -9.85
N ALA A 288 4.39 -4.36 -9.56
CA ALA A 288 3.37 -5.06 -10.34
C ALA A 288 2.02 -4.31 -10.39
N ALA A 289 1.74 -3.43 -9.44
CA ALA A 289 0.53 -2.61 -9.46
C ALA A 289 0.46 -1.71 -10.71
N HIS A 290 1.60 -1.26 -11.26
CA HIS A 290 1.61 -0.51 -12.52
C HIS A 290 1.02 -1.31 -13.69
N TYR A 291 1.34 -2.60 -13.80
CA TYR A 291 0.76 -3.46 -14.82
C TYR A 291 -0.77 -3.62 -14.63
N HIS A 292 -1.23 -3.80 -13.40
CA HIS A 292 -2.66 -3.95 -13.12
C HIS A 292 -3.41 -2.62 -13.26
N LEU A 293 -2.81 -1.48 -12.93
CA LEU A 293 -3.36 -0.15 -13.23
C LEU A 293 -3.52 0.06 -14.73
N ALA A 294 -2.54 -0.41 -15.54
CA ALA A 294 -2.69 -0.35 -16.99
C ALA A 294 -3.91 -1.11 -17.50
N ARG A 295 -4.24 -2.26 -16.89
CA ARG A 295 -5.46 -3.01 -17.19
C ARG A 295 -6.71 -2.24 -16.74
N VAL A 296 -6.72 -1.67 -15.54
CA VAL A 296 -7.82 -0.84 -15.05
C VAL A 296 -8.11 0.30 -16.01
N TYR A 297 -7.10 1.07 -16.41
CA TYR A 297 -7.25 2.19 -17.33
C TYR A 297 -7.69 1.76 -18.73
N LEU A 298 -7.19 0.61 -19.19
CA LEU A 298 -7.61 0.07 -20.49
C LEU A 298 -9.09 -0.34 -20.50
N ASP A 299 -9.57 -0.98 -19.43
CA ASP A 299 -10.96 -1.40 -19.27
C ASP A 299 -11.90 -0.20 -19.12
N ARG A 300 -11.41 0.91 -18.54
CA ARG A 300 -12.12 2.19 -18.48
C ARG A 300 -12.12 2.93 -19.82
N GLY A 301 -11.19 2.63 -20.70
CA GLY A 301 -11.00 3.32 -21.97
C GLY A 301 -9.94 4.44 -21.95
N ASP A 302 -9.25 4.63 -20.85
CA ASP A 302 -8.21 5.64 -20.63
C ASP A 302 -6.87 5.17 -21.23
N VAL A 303 -6.81 5.14 -22.57
CA VAL A 303 -5.69 4.56 -23.32
C VAL A 303 -4.35 5.21 -23.02
N ALA A 304 -4.33 6.52 -22.75
CA ALA A 304 -3.10 7.26 -22.46
C ALA A 304 -2.51 6.86 -21.08
N GLU A 305 -3.36 6.78 -20.07
CA GLU A 305 -3.01 6.35 -18.72
C GLU A 305 -2.59 4.88 -18.69
N ALA A 306 -3.30 4.03 -19.44
CA ALA A 306 -2.94 2.62 -19.61
C ALA A 306 -1.53 2.46 -20.18
N LEU A 307 -1.19 3.23 -21.23
CA LEU A 307 0.14 3.18 -21.83
C LEU A 307 1.23 3.68 -20.88
N ARG A 308 0.98 4.77 -20.16
CA ARG A 308 1.92 5.29 -19.14
C ARG A 308 2.19 4.25 -18.05
N SER A 309 1.13 3.65 -17.53
CA SER A 309 1.24 2.69 -16.44
C SER A 309 1.98 1.42 -16.86
N VAL A 310 1.68 0.87 -18.06
CA VAL A 310 2.39 -0.35 -18.50
C VAL A 310 3.86 -0.07 -18.80
N ASN A 311 4.21 1.10 -19.33
CA ASN A 311 5.61 1.49 -19.53
C ASN A 311 6.32 1.69 -18.20
N ALA A 312 5.69 2.31 -17.20
CA ALA A 312 6.25 2.41 -15.85
C ALA A 312 6.61 1.03 -15.26
N TYR A 313 5.76 0.01 -15.47
CA TYR A 313 6.10 -1.35 -15.08
C TYR A 313 7.32 -1.90 -15.84
N ILE A 314 7.37 -1.71 -17.17
CA ILE A 314 8.45 -2.23 -18.03
C ILE A 314 9.80 -1.62 -17.62
N ASP A 315 9.80 -0.32 -17.32
CA ASP A 315 11.00 0.43 -16.94
C ASP A 315 11.47 0.05 -15.52
N ALA A 316 10.54 -0.03 -14.57
CA ALA A 316 10.85 -0.36 -13.18
C ALA A 316 11.21 -1.85 -12.98
N SER A 317 10.70 -2.76 -13.82
CA SER A 317 10.92 -4.20 -13.65
C SER A 317 11.22 -4.93 -14.97
N PRO A 318 12.36 -4.62 -15.62
CA PRO A 318 12.70 -5.15 -16.96
C PRO A 318 12.91 -6.67 -17.01
N ARG A 319 13.04 -7.32 -15.85
CA ARG A 319 13.15 -8.78 -15.67
C ARG A 319 12.05 -9.36 -14.82
N GLY A 320 10.98 -8.58 -14.56
CA GLY A 320 9.85 -8.98 -13.71
C GLY A 320 9.05 -10.15 -14.28
N GLU A 321 8.28 -10.81 -13.41
CA GLU A 321 7.43 -11.96 -13.79
C GLU A 321 6.46 -11.61 -14.93
N LEU A 322 5.90 -10.39 -14.94
CA LEU A 322 4.88 -9.95 -15.92
C LEU A 322 5.48 -9.20 -17.12
N ILE A 323 6.81 -9.25 -17.34
CA ILE A 323 7.45 -8.43 -18.38
C ILE A 323 7.01 -8.78 -19.82
N LYS A 324 6.72 -10.05 -20.08
CA LYS A 324 6.25 -10.49 -21.41
C LYS A 324 4.83 -9.99 -21.67
N GLU A 325 3.96 -10.18 -20.69
CA GLU A 325 2.56 -9.74 -20.69
C GLU A 325 2.47 -8.22 -20.77
N ALA A 326 3.31 -7.49 -20.05
CA ALA A 326 3.38 -6.04 -20.07
C ALA A 326 3.79 -5.50 -21.44
N LYS A 327 4.82 -6.09 -22.06
CA LYS A 327 5.26 -5.70 -23.42
C LYS A 327 4.20 -6.00 -24.48
N GLU A 328 3.47 -7.10 -24.34
CA GLU A 328 2.36 -7.44 -25.22
C GLU A 328 1.19 -6.46 -25.02
N LEU A 329 0.84 -6.15 -23.78
CA LEU A 329 -0.20 -5.18 -23.45
C LEU A 329 0.17 -3.79 -24.02
N ALA A 330 1.39 -3.32 -23.86
CA ALA A 330 1.86 -2.05 -24.39
C ALA A 330 1.71 -1.99 -25.93
N ARG A 331 2.02 -3.08 -26.63
CA ARG A 331 1.86 -3.17 -28.10
C ARG A 331 0.38 -3.08 -28.50
N LYS A 332 -0.50 -3.81 -27.80
CA LYS A 332 -1.97 -3.79 -28.04
C LYS A 332 -2.54 -2.39 -27.81
N ILE A 333 -2.15 -1.71 -26.74
CA ILE A 333 -2.57 -0.34 -26.42
C ILE A 333 -2.09 0.64 -27.50
N ALA A 334 -0.83 0.55 -27.91
CA ALA A 334 -0.26 1.41 -28.94
C ALA A 334 -0.94 1.21 -30.33
N GLN A 335 -1.35 -0.02 -30.67
CA GLN A 335 -2.10 -0.30 -31.87
C GLN A 335 -3.49 0.32 -31.80
N LYS A 336 -4.24 0.09 -30.73
CA LYS A 336 -5.59 0.66 -30.50
C LYS A 336 -5.59 2.19 -30.61
N ARG A 337 -4.52 2.84 -30.10
CA ARG A 337 -4.34 4.30 -30.22
C ARG A 337 -4.18 4.72 -31.69
N ARG A 338 -3.38 4.02 -32.49
CA ARG A 338 -3.20 4.32 -33.93
C ARG A 338 -4.49 4.17 -34.71
N ASP A 339 -5.24 3.10 -34.46
CA ASP A 339 -6.50 2.83 -35.13
C ASP A 339 -7.55 3.89 -34.83
N ASN A 340 -7.62 4.36 -33.58
CA ASN A 340 -8.51 5.45 -33.18
C ASN A 340 -8.14 6.78 -33.86
N VAL A 341 -6.87 7.12 -34.00
CA VAL A 341 -6.40 8.34 -34.69
C VAL A 341 -6.69 8.24 -36.18
N GLY A 342 -6.51 7.07 -36.80
CA GLY A 342 -6.82 6.84 -38.20
C GLY A 342 -8.30 6.99 -38.52
N LEU A 343 -9.19 6.55 -37.61
CA LEU A 343 -10.65 6.69 -37.77
C LEU A 343 -11.14 8.15 -37.64
N THR A 344 -10.50 8.94 -36.77
CA THR A 344 -10.83 10.36 -36.62
C THR A 344 -10.43 11.16 -37.86
N HIS A 345 -9.26 10.86 -38.47
CA HIS A 345 -8.83 11.51 -39.73
C HIS A 345 -9.72 11.15 -40.92
N LYS A 346 -10.20 9.89 -40.98
CA LYS A 346 -11.09 9.48 -42.07
C LYS A 346 -12.48 10.12 -41.99
N ARG A 347 -13.03 10.26 -40.77
CA ARG A 347 -14.33 10.93 -40.54
C ARG A 347 -14.28 12.44 -40.83
N SER A 348 -13.15 13.10 -40.56
CA SER A 348 -12.98 14.52 -40.93
C SER A 348 -12.73 14.74 -42.45
N ALA A 349 -12.20 13.77 -43.16
CA ALA A 349 -12.04 13.80 -44.61
C ALA A 349 -13.34 13.52 -45.37
N ASP A 350 -14.25 12.71 -44.79
CA ASP A 350 -15.55 12.39 -45.37
C ASP A 350 -16.62 13.49 -45.11
N GLN A 351 -16.28 14.55 -44.34
CA GLN A 351 -17.15 15.69 -44.04
C GLN A 351 -16.77 16.98 -44.80
N LEU A 352 -15.74 16.95 -45.63
CA LEU A 352 -15.30 18.03 -46.53
C LEU A 352 -15.62 17.66 -47.98
#